data_b3eeb87c70ebbba4ce4e57c87093cbcc
#
_entry.id   b3eeb87c70ebbba4ce4e57c87093cbcc
#
_cell.length_a   1.000
_cell.length_b   1.000
_cell.length_c   1.000
_cell.angle_alpha   90.00
_cell.angle_beta   90.00
_cell.angle_gamma   90.00
#
_symmetry.space_group_name_H-M   'P 1'
#
loop_
_entity.id
_entity.type
_entity.pdbx_description
1 polymer ?
#
loop_
_entity_poly.entity_id
_entity_poly.type
_entity_poly.pdbx_seq_one_letter_code
_entity_poly.pdbx_strand_id
1 'polypeptide(L)'
;VDPVQALHQIAFQLERAGAPTYRVRAFRRAAQVVQELPAGELDERLRGGTLEALGGIGPSTAEVIVQAAAGQEPGYLSRLLADADQPERTAMRAALRGDCHSHSDWSDGGSSALEMAKAAIVLGHEWLALTDHSPRLTVANGLTAERLQEQLDLVAAINAEVAPFRLLTGIEVDILEDGSLDQEE
;
A
#
# COMPACT_ATOMS: atom_id res chain seq x y z
N VAL A 1 -16.87 -8.87 -4.27
CA VAL A 1 -15.69 -8.04 -3.93
C VAL A 1 -14.47 -8.93 -4.03
N ASP A 2 -13.38 -8.43 -4.61
CA ASP A 2 -12.13 -9.19 -4.70
C ASP A 2 -11.51 -9.36 -3.29
N PRO A 3 -11.17 -10.59 -2.85
CA PRO A 3 -10.61 -10.84 -1.53
C PRO A 3 -9.29 -10.10 -1.27
N VAL A 4 -8.40 -10.02 -2.26
CA VAL A 4 -7.12 -9.32 -2.14
C VAL A 4 -7.35 -7.84 -1.93
N GLN A 5 -8.22 -7.25 -2.74
CA GLN A 5 -8.60 -5.84 -2.60
C GLN A 5 -9.23 -5.54 -1.23
N ALA A 6 -10.11 -6.41 -0.74
CA ALA A 6 -10.75 -6.24 0.57
C ALA A 6 -9.72 -6.26 1.71
N LEU A 7 -8.75 -7.18 1.66
CA LEU A 7 -7.67 -7.27 2.65
C LEU A 7 -6.77 -6.02 2.63
N HIS A 8 -6.41 -5.51 1.45
CA HIS A 8 -5.65 -4.26 1.32
C HIS A 8 -6.42 -3.05 1.85
N GLN A 9 -7.72 -2.95 1.54
CA GLN A 9 -8.56 -1.87 2.07
C GLN A 9 -8.62 -1.89 3.60
N ILE A 10 -8.74 -3.07 4.21
CA ILE A 10 -8.72 -3.21 5.68
C ILE A 10 -7.35 -2.80 6.23
N ALA A 11 -6.26 -3.25 5.62
CA ALA A 11 -4.90 -2.85 6.04
C ALA A 11 -4.72 -1.33 6.00
N PHE A 12 -5.18 -0.68 4.93
CA PHE A 12 -5.17 0.77 4.77
C PHE A 12 -5.97 1.48 5.87
N GLN A 13 -7.21 1.04 6.14
CA GLN A 13 -8.04 1.66 7.18
C GLN A 13 -7.47 1.46 8.59
N LEU A 14 -6.88 0.30 8.87
CA LEU A 14 -6.19 0.04 10.13
C LEU A 14 -4.98 0.95 10.32
N GLU A 15 -4.17 1.13 9.30
CA GLU A 15 -3.01 2.01 9.33
C GLU A 15 -3.42 3.48 9.53
N ARG A 16 -4.42 3.93 8.77
CA ARG A 16 -5.01 5.26 8.92
C ARG A 16 -5.57 5.52 10.32
N ALA A 17 -6.14 4.50 10.97
CA ALA A 17 -6.65 4.57 12.33
C ALA A 17 -5.55 4.47 13.42
N GLY A 18 -4.26 4.40 13.04
CA GLY A 18 -3.16 4.22 13.98
C GLY A 18 -3.18 2.86 14.69
N ALA A 19 -3.76 1.84 14.09
CA ALA A 19 -3.81 0.51 14.67
C ALA A 19 -2.39 -0.09 14.81
N PRO A 20 -2.17 -1.00 15.78
CA PRO A 20 -0.87 -1.63 15.95
C PRO A 20 -0.37 -2.28 14.65
N THR A 21 0.91 -2.04 14.31
CA THR A 21 1.54 -2.46 13.04
C THR A 21 1.36 -3.94 12.73
N TYR A 22 1.36 -4.82 13.76
CA TYR A 22 1.18 -6.25 13.54
C TYR A 22 -0.20 -6.60 12.95
N ARG A 23 -1.25 -5.80 13.25
CA ARG A 23 -2.58 -5.99 12.66
C ARG A 23 -2.58 -5.61 11.18
N VAL A 24 -1.98 -4.48 10.83
CA VAL A 24 -1.83 -4.05 9.44
C VAL A 24 -1.07 -5.09 8.63
N ARG A 25 0.09 -5.53 9.16
CA ARG A 25 0.92 -6.57 8.53
C ARG A 25 0.18 -7.90 8.34
N ALA A 26 -0.70 -8.29 9.27
CA ALA A 26 -1.46 -9.52 9.14
C ALA A 26 -2.39 -9.50 7.92
N PHE A 27 -3.09 -8.38 7.65
CA PHE A 27 -3.94 -8.23 6.48
C PHE A 27 -3.14 -8.12 5.18
N ARG A 28 -2.02 -7.39 5.16
CA ARG A 28 -1.11 -7.33 4.00
C ARG A 28 -0.54 -8.72 3.68
N ARG A 29 -0.09 -9.45 4.71
CA ARG A 29 0.42 -10.81 4.52
C ARG A 29 -0.65 -11.75 3.96
N ALA A 30 -1.88 -11.68 4.47
CA ALA A 30 -2.97 -12.49 3.97
C ALA A 30 -3.30 -12.15 2.50
N ALA A 31 -3.29 -10.86 2.12
CA ALA A 31 -3.47 -10.43 0.73
C ALA A 31 -2.39 -11.02 -0.19
N GLN A 32 -1.13 -10.94 0.21
CA GLN A 32 0.00 -11.54 -0.52
C GLN A 32 -0.17 -13.05 -0.68
N VAL A 33 -0.51 -13.77 0.41
CA VAL A 33 -0.72 -15.22 0.35
C VAL A 33 -1.80 -15.57 -0.66
N VAL A 34 -2.95 -14.88 -0.63
CA VAL A 34 -4.05 -15.12 -1.59
C VAL A 34 -3.62 -14.82 -3.02
N GLN A 35 -2.86 -13.76 -3.24
CA GLN A 35 -2.38 -13.34 -4.56
C GLN A 35 -1.38 -14.34 -5.16
N GLU A 36 -0.57 -14.98 -4.32
CA GLU A 36 0.45 -15.95 -4.72
C GLU A 36 -0.11 -17.39 -4.90
N LEU A 37 -1.39 -17.62 -4.57
CA LEU A 37 -1.99 -18.96 -4.72
C LEU A 37 -2.07 -19.37 -6.19
N PRO A 38 -1.81 -20.64 -6.51
CA PRO A 38 -2.09 -21.20 -7.82
C PRO A 38 -3.56 -21.04 -8.22
N ALA A 39 -3.80 -20.94 -9.53
CA ALA A 39 -5.15 -20.82 -10.05
C ALA A 39 -6.06 -21.96 -9.55
N GLY A 40 -7.22 -21.60 -8.98
CA GLY A 40 -8.22 -22.55 -8.45
C GLY A 40 -7.98 -23.00 -7.00
N GLU A 41 -6.79 -22.79 -6.42
CA GLU A 41 -6.52 -23.23 -5.05
C GLU A 41 -7.36 -22.43 -4.04
N LEU A 42 -7.57 -21.14 -4.25
CA LEU A 42 -8.44 -20.34 -3.39
C LEU A 42 -9.85 -20.95 -3.30
N ASP A 43 -10.44 -21.34 -4.43
CA ASP A 43 -11.76 -21.96 -4.49
C ASP A 43 -11.80 -23.33 -3.78
N GLU A 44 -10.73 -24.10 -3.87
CA GLU A 44 -10.60 -25.37 -3.15
C GLU A 44 -10.54 -25.14 -1.64
N ARG A 45 -9.74 -24.19 -1.20
CA ARG A 45 -9.62 -23.82 0.23
C ARG A 45 -10.93 -23.28 0.80
N LEU A 46 -11.63 -22.45 0.03
CA LEU A 46 -12.96 -21.95 0.41
C LEU A 46 -13.97 -23.09 0.57
N ARG A 47 -14.06 -24.00 -0.41
CA ARG A 47 -14.97 -25.14 -0.34
C ARG A 47 -14.63 -26.13 0.78
N GLY A 48 -13.34 -26.31 1.05
CA GLY A 48 -12.84 -27.20 2.10
C GLY A 48 -12.81 -26.59 3.50
N GLY A 49 -13.03 -25.29 3.64
CA GLY A 49 -12.88 -24.59 4.92
C GLY A 49 -11.45 -24.63 5.47
N THR A 50 -10.42 -24.66 4.61
CA THR A 50 -9.03 -24.89 4.98
C THR A 50 -8.13 -23.66 4.79
N LEU A 51 -8.69 -22.46 4.74
CA LEU A 51 -7.94 -21.22 4.57
C LEU A 51 -6.91 -20.99 5.68
N GLU A 52 -7.26 -21.26 6.91
CA GLU A 52 -6.38 -21.08 8.07
C GLU A 52 -5.19 -22.07 8.12
N ALA A 53 -5.19 -23.10 7.28
CA ALA A 53 -4.03 -23.97 7.11
C ALA A 53 -2.92 -23.30 6.29
N LEU A 54 -3.21 -22.19 5.61
CA LEU A 54 -2.21 -21.40 4.89
C LEU A 54 -1.44 -20.52 5.86
N GLY A 55 -0.12 -20.61 5.82
CA GLY A 55 0.75 -19.75 6.65
C GLY A 55 0.55 -18.27 6.32
N GLY A 56 0.12 -17.48 7.32
CA GLY A 56 -0.17 -16.06 7.16
C GLY A 56 -1.65 -15.73 7.06
N ILE A 57 -2.54 -16.72 7.07
CA ILE A 57 -3.98 -16.53 7.17
C ILE A 57 -4.44 -16.98 8.56
N GLY A 58 -5.00 -16.05 9.33
CA GLY A 58 -5.63 -16.30 10.63
C GLY A 58 -7.15 -16.16 10.56
N PRO A 59 -7.86 -16.41 11.66
CA PRO A 59 -9.34 -16.41 11.69
C PRO A 59 -9.98 -15.15 11.11
N SER A 60 -9.50 -13.96 11.52
CA SER A 60 -10.06 -12.68 11.03
C SER A 60 -9.82 -12.44 9.54
N THR A 61 -8.66 -12.82 9.02
CA THR A 61 -8.36 -12.68 7.58
C THR A 61 -9.09 -13.73 6.76
N ALA A 62 -9.24 -14.96 7.27
CA ALA A 62 -10.04 -16.01 6.64
C ALA A 62 -11.50 -15.60 6.51
N GLU A 63 -12.10 -15.02 7.56
CA GLU A 63 -13.48 -14.52 7.52
C GLU A 63 -13.67 -13.46 6.42
N VAL A 64 -12.73 -12.51 6.32
CA VAL A 64 -12.74 -11.48 5.28
C VAL A 64 -12.68 -12.11 3.88
N ILE A 65 -11.78 -13.08 3.68
CA ILE A 65 -11.63 -13.77 2.39
C ILE A 65 -12.94 -14.48 2.01
N VAL A 66 -13.56 -15.20 2.95
CA VAL A 66 -14.83 -15.92 2.71
C VAL A 66 -15.95 -14.95 2.32
N GLN A 67 -16.12 -13.86 3.07
CA GLN A 67 -17.15 -12.86 2.79
C GLN A 67 -16.95 -12.17 1.45
N ALA A 68 -15.71 -11.75 1.16
CA ALA A 68 -15.37 -11.11 -0.10
C ALA A 68 -15.56 -12.04 -1.31
N ALA A 69 -15.11 -13.30 -1.21
CA ALA A 69 -15.29 -14.30 -2.27
C ALA A 69 -16.77 -14.61 -2.53
N ALA A 70 -17.62 -14.52 -1.50
CA ALA A 70 -19.09 -14.63 -1.64
C ALA A 70 -19.74 -13.37 -2.27
N GLY A 71 -18.96 -12.37 -2.67
CA GLY A 71 -19.46 -11.12 -3.22
C GLY A 71 -20.01 -10.14 -2.19
N GLN A 72 -19.81 -10.41 -0.91
CA GLN A 72 -20.28 -9.58 0.20
C GLN A 72 -19.21 -8.56 0.61
N GLU A 73 -19.63 -7.40 1.10
CA GLU A 73 -18.71 -6.50 1.79
C GLU A 73 -18.33 -7.10 3.15
N PRO A 74 -17.03 -7.28 3.44
CA PRO A 74 -16.60 -7.84 4.71
C PRO A 74 -17.05 -7.01 5.90
N GLY A 75 -17.70 -7.65 6.87
CA GLY A 75 -18.19 -6.97 8.08
C GLY A 75 -17.08 -6.31 8.91
N TYR A 76 -15.84 -6.79 8.78
CA TYR A 76 -14.66 -6.14 9.36
C TYR A 76 -14.41 -4.77 8.72
N LEU A 77 -14.48 -4.67 7.39
CA LEU A 77 -14.31 -3.42 6.64
C LEU A 77 -15.44 -2.44 6.96
N SER A 78 -16.69 -2.90 6.94
CA SER A 78 -17.85 -2.04 7.25
C SER A 78 -17.74 -1.41 8.64
N ARG A 79 -17.28 -2.16 9.67
CA ARG A 79 -17.03 -1.60 11.00
C ARG A 79 -15.94 -0.54 11.00
N LEU A 80 -14.81 -0.80 10.34
CA LEU A 80 -13.73 0.20 10.25
C LEU A 80 -14.17 1.47 9.55
N LEU A 81 -14.99 1.36 8.51
CA LEU A 81 -15.51 2.52 7.79
C LEU A 81 -16.56 3.30 8.62
N ALA A 82 -17.36 2.62 9.44
CA ALA A 82 -18.30 3.26 10.34
C ALA A 82 -17.61 3.98 11.51
N ASP A 83 -16.52 3.41 12.02
CA ASP A 83 -15.71 3.99 13.10
C ASP A 83 -14.68 5.03 12.60
N ALA A 84 -14.47 5.10 11.28
CA ALA A 84 -13.54 6.05 10.69
C ALA A 84 -14.08 7.47 10.93
N ASP A 85 -13.46 8.17 11.88
CA ASP A 85 -13.58 9.62 11.98
C ASP A 85 -13.23 10.21 10.61
N GLN A 86 -14.24 10.78 9.94
CA GLN A 86 -13.99 11.59 8.76
C GLN A 86 -13.21 12.80 9.26
N PRO A 87 -11.89 12.90 9.01
CA PRO A 87 -11.13 14.02 9.55
C PRO A 87 -11.81 15.30 9.07
N GLU A 88 -12.15 16.17 10.04
CA GLU A 88 -12.70 17.49 9.71
C GLU A 88 -11.86 18.11 8.58
N ARG A 89 -12.51 18.47 7.50
CA ARG A 89 -11.86 19.20 6.41
C ARG A 89 -11.56 20.61 6.91
N THR A 90 -10.46 20.75 7.67
CA THR A 90 -9.95 22.06 8.01
C THR A 90 -9.63 22.84 6.73
N ALA A 91 -9.70 24.17 6.77
CA ALA A 91 -9.33 24.99 5.62
C ALA A 91 -7.92 24.68 5.11
N MET A 92 -6.98 24.36 6.00
CA MET A 92 -5.62 23.93 5.66
C MET A 92 -5.64 22.62 4.87
N ARG A 93 -6.35 21.59 5.35
CA ARG A 93 -6.44 20.31 4.65
C ARG A 93 -7.10 20.43 3.28
N ALA A 94 -8.13 21.29 3.17
CA ALA A 94 -8.78 21.55 1.89
C ALA A 94 -7.88 22.29 0.90
N ALA A 95 -6.85 23.00 1.38
CA ALA A 95 -5.88 23.71 0.55
C ALA A 95 -4.70 22.83 0.11
N LEU A 96 -4.51 21.65 0.71
CA LEU A 96 -3.44 20.70 0.31
C LEU A 96 -3.79 20.10 -1.06
N ARG A 97 -2.89 20.28 -2.02
CA ARG A 97 -3.03 19.79 -3.39
C ARG A 97 -2.17 18.57 -3.68
N GLY A 98 -1.25 18.24 -2.80
CA GLY A 98 -0.34 17.12 -2.95
C GLY A 98 0.54 16.91 -1.75
N ASP A 99 1.37 15.86 -1.83
CA ASP A 99 2.37 15.52 -0.83
C ASP A 99 3.75 15.42 -1.49
N CYS A 100 4.76 16.00 -0.83
CA CYS A 100 6.13 16.09 -1.34
C CYS A 100 7.00 14.91 -0.93
N HIS A 101 6.51 14.00 -0.07
CA HIS A 101 7.34 12.96 0.52
C HIS A 101 6.50 11.70 0.81
N SER A 102 6.83 10.60 0.15
CA SER A 102 6.19 9.32 0.40
C SER A 102 7.09 8.15 -0.01
N HIS A 103 6.94 7.03 0.72
CA HIS A 103 7.68 5.80 0.46
C HIS A 103 6.74 4.69 0.02
N SER A 104 7.23 3.82 -0.83
CA SER A 104 6.51 2.64 -1.28
C SER A 104 7.21 1.35 -0.81
N ASP A 105 6.68 0.20 -1.22
CA ASP A 105 7.28 -1.11 -1.01
C ASP A 105 8.59 -1.33 -1.80
N TRP A 106 9.01 -0.35 -2.59
CA TRP A 106 10.33 -0.33 -3.20
C TRP A 106 11.44 -0.08 -2.18
N SER A 107 11.15 0.68 -1.12
CA SER A 107 12.07 0.84 0.01
C SER A 107 11.46 0.29 1.30
N ASP A 108 11.08 1.10 2.25
CA ASP A 108 10.57 0.72 3.56
C ASP A 108 9.07 0.97 3.75
N GLY A 109 8.40 1.48 2.73
CA GLY A 109 6.95 1.64 2.71
C GLY A 109 6.23 0.29 2.70
N GLY A 110 4.94 0.31 2.99
CA GLY A 110 4.17 -0.92 3.11
C GLY A 110 3.14 -1.13 2.01
N SER A 111 3.07 -0.24 1.02
CA SER A 111 2.12 -0.30 -0.09
C SER A 111 2.84 -0.02 -1.41
N SER A 112 2.32 -0.57 -2.50
CA SER A 112 2.86 -0.32 -3.83
C SER A 112 2.69 1.15 -4.25
N ALA A 113 3.54 1.63 -5.15
CA ALA A 113 3.44 2.99 -5.69
C ALA A 113 2.05 3.30 -6.27
N LEU A 114 1.39 2.31 -6.90
CA LEU A 114 0.04 2.47 -7.43
C LEU A 114 -1.00 2.64 -6.31
N GLU A 115 -0.91 1.85 -5.23
CA GLU A 115 -1.81 2.00 -4.07
C GLU A 115 -1.61 3.34 -3.39
N MET A 116 -0.36 3.81 -3.27
CA MET A 116 -0.04 5.14 -2.75
C MET A 116 -0.69 6.24 -3.60
N ALA A 117 -0.57 6.16 -4.92
CA ALA A 117 -1.23 7.10 -5.85
C ALA A 117 -2.76 7.07 -5.69
N LYS A 118 -3.38 5.88 -5.66
CA LYS A 118 -4.83 5.73 -5.46
C LYS A 118 -5.29 6.29 -4.11
N ALA A 119 -4.51 6.10 -3.05
CA ALA A 119 -4.79 6.67 -1.73
C ALA A 119 -4.73 8.22 -1.76
N ALA A 120 -3.73 8.79 -2.40
CA ALA A 120 -3.60 10.24 -2.56
C ALA A 120 -4.78 10.85 -3.35
N ILE A 121 -5.25 10.19 -4.41
CA ILE A 121 -6.45 10.60 -5.16
C ILE A 121 -7.68 10.62 -4.25
N VAL A 122 -7.89 9.58 -3.44
CA VAL A 122 -9.02 9.52 -2.48
C VAL A 122 -8.95 10.65 -1.45
N LEU A 123 -7.73 11.07 -1.06
CA LEU A 123 -7.51 12.23 -0.17
C LEU A 123 -7.78 13.57 -0.86
N GLY A 124 -7.97 13.60 -2.17
CA GLY A 124 -8.22 14.80 -2.97
C GLY A 124 -6.93 15.50 -3.42
N HIS A 125 -5.79 14.83 -3.38
CA HIS A 125 -4.54 15.35 -3.93
C HIS A 125 -4.56 15.33 -5.46
N GLU A 126 -3.83 16.24 -6.06
CA GLU A 126 -3.61 16.33 -7.51
C GLU A 126 -2.30 15.65 -7.93
N TRP A 127 -1.38 15.49 -6.97
CA TRP A 127 -0.08 14.87 -7.17
C TRP A 127 0.48 14.30 -5.87
N LEU A 128 1.47 13.40 -6.00
CA LEU A 128 2.25 12.79 -4.93
C LEU A 128 3.69 12.64 -5.42
N ALA A 129 4.68 13.02 -4.61
CA ALA A 129 6.07 12.70 -4.89
C ALA A 129 6.43 11.34 -4.25
N LEU A 130 6.88 10.41 -5.08
CA LEU A 130 7.46 9.15 -4.61
C LEU A 130 8.94 9.37 -4.34
N THR A 131 9.36 9.19 -3.09
CA THR A 131 10.71 9.53 -2.60
C THR A 131 11.30 8.37 -1.80
N ASP A 132 11.30 7.18 -2.39
CA ASP A 132 11.93 6.01 -1.77
C ASP A 132 13.41 6.27 -1.47
N HIS A 133 13.96 5.58 -0.48
CA HIS A 133 15.34 5.79 -0.02
C HIS A 133 16.39 5.43 -1.07
N SER A 134 17.49 6.20 -1.04
CA SER A 134 18.73 5.96 -1.77
C SER A 134 19.51 4.73 -1.25
N PRO A 135 20.52 4.23 -1.98
CA PRO A 135 21.14 2.91 -1.73
C PRO A 135 21.79 2.76 -0.36
N ARG A 136 22.27 3.84 0.25
CA ARG A 136 23.04 3.76 1.49
C ARG A 136 22.22 3.26 2.67
N LEU A 137 20.94 3.58 2.71
CA LEU A 137 20.05 3.14 3.78
C LEU A 137 19.62 1.67 3.57
N THR A 138 20.53 0.75 3.81
CA THR A 138 20.32 -0.69 3.56
C THR A 138 19.20 -1.28 4.40
N VAL A 139 18.93 -0.75 5.60
CA VAL A 139 17.84 -1.22 6.46
C VAL A 139 16.47 -0.89 5.87
N ALA A 140 16.38 0.14 5.05
CA ALA A 140 15.17 0.56 4.33
C ALA A 140 15.11 -0.02 2.91
N ASN A 141 16.01 -0.93 2.53
CA ASN A 141 16.07 -1.50 1.18
C ASN A 141 16.20 -0.43 0.09
N GLY A 142 17.06 0.60 0.33
CA GLY A 142 17.24 1.74 -0.57
C GLY A 142 17.53 1.34 -2.02
N LEU A 143 17.14 2.20 -2.96
CA LEU A 143 17.18 1.93 -4.39
C LEU A 143 18.59 2.08 -4.96
N THR A 144 19.10 1.02 -5.60
CA THR A 144 20.25 1.15 -6.49
C THR A 144 19.87 1.94 -7.76
N ALA A 145 20.84 2.39 -8.54
CA ALA A 145 20.60 3.10 -9.80
C ALA A 145 19.70 2.28 -10.76
N GLU A 146 19.94 0.95 -10.83
CA GLU A 146 19.13 0.05 -11.67
C GLU A 146 17.68 -0.02 -11.18
N ARG A 147 17.48 -0.19 -9.86
CA ARG A 147 16.13 -0.23 -9.27
C ARG A 147 15.40 1.11 -9.41
N LEU A 148 16.13 2.23 -9.30
CA LEU A 148 15.56 3.54 -9.55
C LEU A 148 15.08 3.66 -11.00
N GLN A 149 15.86 3.19 -11.97
CA GLN A 149 15.46 3.21 -13.38
C GLN A 149 14.18 2.38 -13.61
N GLU A 150 14.10 1.18 -13.01
CA GLU A 150 12.89 0.35 -13.09
C GLU A 150 11.69 1.05 -12.44
N GLN A 151 11.89 1.76 -11.33
CA GLN A 151 10.83 2.53 -10.68
C GLN A 151 10.35 3.71 -11.55
N LEU A 152 11.27 4.41 -12.25
CA LEU A 152 10.89 5.48 -13.18
C LEU A 152 9.97 4.96 -14.30
N ASP A 153 10.28 3.79 -14.86
CA ASP A 153 9.43 3.16 -15.87
C ASP A 153 8.05 2.78 -15.31
N LEU A 154 8.03 2.24 -14.08
CA LEU A 154 6.77 1.95 -13.37
C LEU A 154 5.95 3.21 -13.13
N VAL A 155 6.57 4.30 -12.67
CA VAL A 155 5.89 5.59 -12.45
C VAL A 155 5.29 6.13 -13.74
N ALA A 156 5.98 6.00 -14.87
CA ALA A 156 5.44 6.38 -16.17
C ALA A 156 4.18 5.57 -16.54
N ALA A 157 4.18 4.26 -16.28
CA ALA A 157 3.01 3.39 -16.50
C ALA A 157 1.85 3.76 -15.56
N ILE A 158 2.12 3.98 -14.28
CA ILE A 158 1.11 4.42 -13.30
C ILE A 158 0.48 5.75 -13.73
N ASN A 159 1.28 6.72 -14.15
CA ASN A 159 0.76 8.03 -14.59
C ASN A 159 -0.20 7.92 -15.79
N ALA A 160 -0.01 6.94 -16.66
CA ALA A 160 -0.96 6.67 -17.75
C ALA A 160 -2.29 6.12 -17.23
N GLU A 161 -2.28 5.33 -16.15
CA GLU A 161 -3.49 4.76 -15.54
C GLU A 161 -4.29 5.77 -14.71
N VAL A 162 -3.59 6.63 -13.93
CA VAL A 162 -4.23 7.48 -12.91
C VAL A 162 -4.46 8.93 -13.35
N ALA A 163 -4.25 9.27 -14.62
CA ALA A 163 -4.47 10.63 -15.12
C ALA A 163 -5.90 11.13 -14.77
N PRO A 164 -6.10 12.40 -14.39
CA PRO A 164 -5.15 13.53 -14.45
C PRO A 164 -4.21 13.66 -13.23
N PHE A 165 -4.30 12.79 -12.22
CA PHE A 165 -3.39 12.77 -11.09
C PHE A 165 -1.94 12.53 -11.58
N ARG A 166 -0.97 13.06 -10.85
CA ARG A 166 0.45 12.92 -11.20
C ARG A 166 1.25 12.32 -10.05
N LEU A 167 1.83 11.15 -10.28
CA LEU A 167 2.89 10.61 -9.45
C LEU A 167 4.21 11.20 -9.94
N LEU A 168 4.85 12.01 -9.09
CA LEU A 168 6.12 12.66 -9.38
C LEU A 168 7.25 11.72 -8.95
N THR A 169 8.35 11.76 -9.71
CA THR A 169 9.58 11.03 -9.38
C THR A 169 10.44 11.84 -8.42
N GLY A 170 11.02 11.17 -7.45
CA GLY A 170 11.95 11.72 -6.47
C GLY A 170 12.77 10.60 -5.85
N ILE A 171 13.69 10.97 -4.99
CA ILE A 171 14.47 10.05 -4.17
C ILE A 171 14.86 10.77 -2.88
N GLU A 172 14.79 10.08 -1.74
CA GLU A 172 15.33 10.57 -0.48
C GLU A 172 16.79 10.17 -0.38
N VAL A 173 17.68 11.18 -0.34
CA VAL A 173 19.13 10.99 -0.31
C VAL A 173 19.72 11.35 1.04
N ASP A 174 20.76 10.63 1.46
CA ASP A 174 21.57 11.00 2.61
C ASP A 174 22.60 12.08 2.25
N ILE A 175 22.71 13.11 3.08
CA ILE A 175 23.80 14.09 3.01
C ILE A 175 24.98 13.56 3.82
N LEU A 176 26.12 13.34 3.16
CA LEU A 176 27.32 12.81 3.77
C LEU A 176 28.07 13.87 4.61
N GLU A 177 29.06 13.43 5.41
CA GLU A 177 29.84 14.32 6.27
C GLU A 177 30.57 15.43 5.52
N ASP A 178 30.97 15.17 4.28
CA ASP A 178 31.62 16.13 3.39
C ASP A 178 30.64 17.03 2.62
N GLY A 179 29.32 16.83 2.81
CA GLY A 179 28.26 17.58 2.17
C GLY A 179 27.86 17.03 0.79
N SER A 180 28.49 15.96 0.31
CA SER A 180 28.04 15.23 -0.90
C SER A 180 26.78 14.41 -0.64
N LEU A 181 26.12 13.97 -1.71
CA LEU A 181 24.97 13.07 -1.62
C LEU A 181 25.42 11.62 -1.81
N ASP A 182 24.68 10.67 -1.27
CA ASP A 182 24.94 9.24 -1.40
C ASP A 182 24.44 8.65 -2.73
N GLN A 183 23.85 9.48 -3.58
CA GLN A 183 23.41 9.16 -4.94
C GLN A 183 24.26 9.96 -5.94
N GLU A 184 24.80 9.28 -6.94
CA GLU A 184 25.45 9.92 -8.08
C GLU A 184 24.38 10.58 -8.99
N GLU A 185 24.73 11.73 -9.59
CA GLU A 185 23.85 12.47 -10.50
C GLU A 185 23.58 11.73 -11.83
#